data_e021b7e49a87474cf2250a6576d73a85
#
_entry.id   e021b7e49a87474cf2250a6576d73a85
#
_cell.length_a   1.000
_cell.length_b   1.000
_cell.length_c   1.000
_cell.angle_alpha   90.00
_cell.angle_beta   90.00
_cell.angle_gamma   90.00
#
_symmetry.space_group_name_H-M   'P 1'
#
loop_
_entity.id
_entity.type
_entity.pdbx_description
1 polymer ?
#
loop_
_entity_poly.entity_id
_entity_poly.type
_entity_poly.pdbx_seq_one_letter_code
_entity_poly.pdbx_strand_id
1 'polypeptide(L)'
;MRFVSALASEPEPGSADPFRLEITQFAPYADLEPKGREFEPTASERDAADSAANSASEAVSADSNAGLVVTSVFEAFPNLSAVRTYTRLQSARQLPIEAVSSLNLTVPMRVNCGKVHRSNIFWGDAAWAVENDWRVRPLRDTQVRNRNQKINPGQSSSRFAMSSTSTWSSGEHEPAGILQVEGSVRRARDFSVMWQIEHNGPWEWEVGEDDPGLHVTAFGPEYKDHGWFTNLGEGNDFESVPVSFAIAAGDWQQAVAEMTLQRRALRIAKARELGRVDQFEHTQGLVIYNDYMNTLFGDPRIEKELPLIEGAASVGADVFCIDAGWYDSTDGGWWDMVGEWQASTNRFGDAGLRGLADTIRAHGMGLGLWLEPEVIGAKSPLASMLPDSAFFQRHGVRVCDSGRYLLDFRSPEAREHVTRTVDRLIDDFGAVFFKFDYNTIPGVGTDL
;
A
#
# COMPACT_ATOMS: atom_id res chain seq x y z
N MET A 1 27.13 2.52 6.39
CA MET A 1 26.96 1.21 5.72
C MET A 1 28.06 0.99 4.70
N ARG A 2 28.56 -0.26 4.57
CA ARG A 2 29.59 -0.61 3.60
C ARG A 2 28.94 -1.45 2.49
N PHE A 3 29.32 -1.20 1.25
CA PHE A 3 28.89 -2.03 0.13
C PHE A 3 29.49 -3.44 0.26
N VAL A 4 28.67 -4.46 0.00
CA VAL A 4 29.09 -5.88 0.03
C VAL A 4 29.05 -6.49 -1.35
N SER A 5 27.90 -6.45 -2.01
CA SER A 5 27.70 -7.08 -3.32
C SER A 5 26.56 -6.42 -4.10
N ALA A 6 26.63 -6.59 -5.40
CA ALA A 6 25.48 -6.39 -6.28
C ALA A 6 25.30 -7.67 -7.12
N LEU A 7 24.08 -8.21 -7.10
CA LEU A 7 23.71 -9.41 -7.82
C LEU A 7 22.60 -9.08 -8.80
N ALA A 8 22.84 -9.32 -10.09
CA ALA A 8 21.81 -9.16 -11.11
C ALA A 8 21.38 -10.55 -11.60
N SER A 9 20.09 -10.76 -11.76
CA SER A 9 19.51 -11.92 -12.40
C SER A 9 18.65 -11.49 -13.59
N GLU A 10 18.86 -12.16 -14.70
CA GLU A 10 18.08 -11.97 -15.92
C GLU A 10 17.02 -13.07 -16.00
N PRO A 11 15.80 -12.75 -16.45
CA PRO A 11 14.79 -13.76 -16.71
C PRO A 11 15.20 -14.67 -17.85
N GLU A 12 14.67 -15.88 -17.88
CA GLU A 12 14.86 -16.81 -19.02
C GLU A 12 14.42 -16.15 -20.34
N PRO A 13 15.14 -16.39 -21.44
CA PRO A 13 14.77 -15.83 -22.74
C PRO A 13 13.32 -16.12 -23.12
N GLY A 14 12.54 -15.08 -23.35
CA GLY A 14 11.11 -15.18 -23.66
C GLY A 14 10.19 -15.23 -22.44
N SER A 15 10.74 -15.25 -21.22
CA SER A 15 9.94 -15.03 -20.00
C SER A 15 9.45 -13.59 -19.93
N ALA A 16 8.30 -13.40 -19.30
CA ALA A 16 7.79 -12.09 -18.94
C ALA A 16 8.11 -11.71 -17.47
N ASP A 17 9.02 -12.46 -16.84
CA ASP A 17 9.49 -12.16 -15.49
C ASP A 17 10.38 -10.92 -15.48
N PRO A 18 10.45 -10.18 -14.36
CA PRO A 18 11.29 -9.01 -14.28
C PRO A 18 12.79 -9.35 -14.20
N PHE A 19 13.61 -8.45 -14.73
CA PHE A 19 15.01 -8.36 -14.33
C PHE A 19 15.07 -7.97 -12.87
N ARG A 20 16.03 -8.55 -12.12
CA ARG A 20 16.19 -8.28 -10.70
C ARG A 20 17.63 -7.90 -10.38
N LEU A 21 17.80 -6.80 -9.65
CA LEU A 21 19.06 -6.36 -9.08
C LEU A 21 18.94 -6.29 -7.56
N GLU A 22 19.84 -6.98 -6.88
CA GLU A 22 19.97 -6.90 -5.41
C GLU A 22 21.30 -6.23 -5.06
N ILE A 23 21.25 -5.18 -4.26
CA ILE A 23 22.41 -4.47 -3.74
C ILE A 23 22.45 -4.69 -2.23
N THR A 24 23.45 -5.43 -1.76
CA THR A 24 23.63 -5.73 -0.35
C THR A 24 24.66 -4.80 0.27
N GLN A 25 24.29 -4.22 1.40
CA GLN A 25 25.13 -3.38 2.25
C GLN A 25 25.18 -3.94 3.67
N PHE A 26 26.20 -3.61 4.41
CA PHE A 26 26.44 -4.10 5.76
C PHE A 26 26.83 -2.96 6.70
N ALA A 27 26.27 -2.99 7.92
CA ALA A 27 26.64 -2.09 9.01
C ALA A 27 27.00 -2.94 10.26
N PRO A 28 28.27 -3.00 10.70
CA PRO A 28 28.65 -3.67 11.94
C PRO A 28 27.84 -3.11 13.13
N TYR A 29 27.50 -3.94 14.10
CA TYR A 29 26.76 -3.48 15.30
C TYR A 29 27.47 -2.35 16.03
N ALA A 30 28.80 -2.35 16.05
CA ALA A 30 29.60 -1.28 16.66
C ALA A 30 29.36 0.10 16.00
N ASP A 31 28.96 0.13 14.72
CA ASP A 31 28.63 1.37 13.99
C ASP A 31 27.18 1.83 14.23
N LEU A 32 26.34 0.95 14.78
CA LEU A 32 24.93 1.21 15.10
C LEU A 32 24.72 1.64 16.55
N GLU A 33 25.71 1.41 17.43
CA GLU A 33 25.63 1.86 18.82
C GLU A 33 25.66 3.40 18.89
N PRO A 34 24.82 4.03 19.73
CA PRO A 34 24.84 5.46 19.91
C PRO A 34 26.25 5.90 20.38
N LYS A 35 26.99 6.49 19.49
CA LYS A 35 28.23 7.17 19.90
C LYS A 35 27.78 8.32 20.79
N GLY A 36 28.14 8.27 22.08
CA GLY A 36 27.92 9.38 23.00
C GLY A 36 28.37 10.66 22.31
N ARG A 37 27.68 11.78 22.56
CA ARG A 37 27.97 13.08 21.94
C ARG A 37 29.41 13.49 22.29
N GLU A 38 30.38 12.99 21.57
CA GLU A 38 31.75 13.46 21.58
C GLU A 38 32.06 13.97 20.18
N PHE A 39 32.16 15.28 20.11
CA PHE A 39 32.85 16.14 19.15
C PHE A 39 32.67 15.90 17.64
N GLU A 40 32.30 17.00 16.98
CA GLU A 40 32.43 17.09 15.51
C GLU A 40 33.91 16.82 15.12
N PRO A 41 34.16 15.92 14.16
CA PRO A 41 35.48 15.66 13.65
C PRO A 41 36.03 16.92 12.98
N THR A 42 37.28 17.25 13.26
CA THR A 42 37.99 18.35 12.61
C THR A 42 38.12 18.10 11.11
N ALA A 43 38.36 19.14 10.31
CA ALA A 43 38.50 19.02 8.85
C ALA A 43 39.56 17.97 8.45
N SER A 44 40.64 17.81 9.23
CA SER A 44 41.69 16.81 9.00
C SER A 44 41.24 15.37 9.28
N GLU A 45 40.22 15.15 10.13
CA GLU A 45 39.67 13.82 10.42
C GLU A 45 38.65 13.41 9.35
N ARG A 46 37.96 14.38 8.73
CA ARG A 46 37.10 14.12 7.56
C ARG A 46 37.92 13.68 6.34
N ASP A 47 39.06 14.35 6.08
CA ASP A 47 39.96 13.98 4.98
C ASP A 47 40.59 12.59 5.20
N ALA A 48 40.85 12.20 6.46
CA ALA A 48 41.33 10.87 6.81
C ALA A 48 40.26 9.79 6.69
N ALA A 49 38.99 10.10 7.00
CA ALA A 49 37.84 9.17 6.80
C ALA A 49 37.54 8.93 5.33
N ASP A 50 37.61 9.97 4.49
CA ASP A 50 37.44 9.84 3.04
C ASP A 50 38.60 9.08 2.37
N SER A 51 39.84 9.21 2.87
CA SER A 51 40.99 8.44 2.41
C SER A 51 40.93 6.97 2.86
N ALA A 52 40.41 6.68 4.05
CA ALA A 52 40.22 5.32 4.55
C ALA A 52 39.08 4.58 3.81
N ALA A 53 38.03 5.30 3.38
CA ALA A 53 36.96 4.73 2.58
C ALA A 53 37.42 4.26 1.18
N ASN A 54 38.49 4.87 0.65
CA ASN A 54 39.06 4.52 -0.64
C ASN A 54 40.14 3.40 -0.58
N SER A 55 40.59 2.96 0.60
CA SER A 55 41.70 2.00 0.72
C SER A 55 41.29 0.58 1.19
N ALA A 56 40.04 0.32 1.51
CA ALA A 56 39.61 -0.98 2.03
C ALA A 56 38.81 -1.77 0.99
N SER A 57 39.52 -2.46 0.08
CA SER A 57 38.97 -3.58 -0.69
C SER A 57 39.11 -4.91 0.07
N GLU A 58 38.88 -4.94 1.36
CA GLU A 58 38.64 -6.21 2.05
C GLU A 58 37.20 -6.64 1.75
N ALA A 59 37.04 -7.86 1.22
CA ALA A 59 35.73 -8.47 0.96
C ALA A 59 34.97 -8.56 2.29
N VAL A 60 34.06 -7.62 2.51
CA VAL A 60 33.18 -7.63 3.67
C VAL A 60 32.10 -8.69 3.43
N SER A 61 32.10 -9.74 4.24
CA SER A 61 31.01 -10.71 4.24
C SER A 61 29.77 -10.08 4.90
N ALA A 62 28.62 -10.20 4.25
CA ALA A 62 27.34 -9.85 4.88
C ALA A 62 26.95 -10.96 5.86
N ASP A 63 27.25 -10.75 7.12
CA ASP A 63 26.92 -11.68 8.20
C ASP A 63 26.00 -10.99 9.22
N SER A 64 24.74 -11.43 9.27
CA SER A 64 23.75 -10.91 10.21
C SER A 64 24.13 -11.13 11.69
N ASN A 65 25.03 -12.08 11.99
CA ASN A 65 25.56 -12.27 13.34
C ASN A 65 26.53 -11.16 13.75
N ALA A 66 27.14 -10.48 12.80
CA ALA A 66 28.13 -9.42 13.04
C ALA A 66 27.58 -8.00 12.85
N GLY A 67 26.39 -7.85 12.23
CA GLY A 67 25.81 -6.54 11.97
C GLY A 67 24.45 -6.59 11.27
N LEU A 68 23.95 -5.41 10.91
CA LEU A 68 22.75 -5.25 10.11
C LEU A 68 23.08 -5.47 8.62
N VAL A 69 22.39 -6.39 7.99
CA VAL A 69 22.42 -6.60 6.55
C VAL A 69 21.23 -5.88 5.92
N VAL A 70 21.49 -5.04 4.93
CA VAL A 70 20.48 -4.30 4.18
C VAL A 70 20.59 -4.67 2.70
N THR A 71 19.52 -5.21 2.14
CA THR A 71 19.45 -5.53 0.71
C THR A 71 18.39 -4.69 0.03
N SER A 72 18.79 -3.80 -0.85
CA SER A 72 17.89 -3.07 -1.75
C SER A 72 17.63 -3.91 -2.99
N VAL A 73 16.36 -4.16 -3.28
CA VAL A 73 15.90 -4.97 -4.41
C VAL A 73 15.24 -4.08 -5.45
N PHE A 74 15.60 -4.27 -6.71
CA PHE A 74 15.04 -3.58 -7.87
C PHE A 74 14.54 -4.61 -8.88
N GLU A 75 13.31 -4.47 -9.33
CA GLU A 75 12.68 -5.33 -10.33
C GLU A 75 12.19 -4.48 -11.50
N ALA A 76 12.56 -4.85 -12.72
CA ALA A 76 12.18 -4.12 -13.93
C ALA A 76 11.70 -5.08 -15.00
N PHE A 77 10.49 -4.87 -15.52
CA PHE A 77 9.96 -5.66 -16.62
C PHE A 77 10.58 -5.22 -17.95
N PRO A 78 10.77 -6.15 -18.90
CA PRO A 78 11.28 -5.82 -20.23
C PRO A 78 10.45 -4.75 -20.93
N ASN A 79 11.11 -3.78 -21.54
CA ASN A 79 10.50 -2.69 -22.34
C ASN A 79 9.62 -1.72 -21.56
N LEU A 80 9.66 -1.70 -20.22
CA LEU A 80 9.00 -0.69 -19.40
C LEU A 80 10.01 0.28 -18.80
N SER A 81 9.62 1.53 -18.66
CA SER A 81 10.41 2.59 -18.01
C SER A 81 10.08 2.69 -16.51
N ALA A 82 9.58 1.61 -15.93
CA ALA A 82 9.20 1.54 -14.53
C ALA A 82 10.01 0.48 -13.79
N VAL A 83 10.29 0.76 -12.52
CA VAL A 83 11.05 -0.12 -11.63
C VAL A 83 10.28 -0.26 -10.33
N ARG A 84 10.18 -1.48 -9.82
CA ARG A 84 9.67 -1.80 -8.49
C ARG A 84 10.85 -1.97 -7.54
N THR A 85 10.76 -1.41 -6.34
CA THR A 85 11.84 -1.48 -5.35
C THR A 85 11.31 -1.73 -3.95
N TYR A 86 12.10 -2.43 -3.14
CA TYR A 86 11.87 -2.64 -1.72
C TYR A 86 13.19 -2.97 -1.01
N THR A 87 13.16 -2.94 0.31
CA THR A 87 14.34 -3.13 1.16
C THR A 87 14.13 -4.32 2.09
N ARG A 88 15.12 -5.22 2.16
CA ARG A 88 15.16 -6.31 3.13
C ARG A 88 16.19 -6.00 4.21
N LEU A 89 15.82 -6.29 5.45
CA LEU A 89 16.66 -6.11 6.62
C LEU A 89 16.80 -7.44 7.35
N GLN A 90 18.05 -7.78 7.74
CA GLN A 90 18.37 -8.98 8.50
C GLN A 90 19.35 -8.64 9.63
N SER A 91 19.09 -9.16 10.82
CA SER A 91 19.94 -9.01 11.99
C SER A 91 19.73 -10.19 12.93
N ALA A 92 20.83 -10.74 13.49
CA ALA A 92 20.73 -11.73 14.55
C ALA A 92 20.48 -11.10 15.93
N ARG A 93 20.77 -9.79 16.11
CA ARG A 93 20.46 -9.06 17.34
C ARG A 93 19.09 -8.39 17.19
N GLN A 94 18.40 -8.25 18.31
CA GLN A 94 17.19 -7.41 18.35
C GLN A 94 17.56 -5.95 18.09
N LEU A 95 16.99 -5.40 17.02
CA LEU A 95 17.12 -4.00 16.63
C LEU A 95 15.72 -3.43 16.37
N PRO A 96 15.31 -2.39 17.08
CA PRO A 96 14.07 -1.69 16.80
C PRO A 96 14.20 -0.91 15.49
N ILE A 97 13.22 -1.10 14.62
CA ILE A 97 13.12 -0.40 13.35
C ILE A 97 11.84 0.43 13.36
N GLU A 98 11.97 1.72 13.17
CA GLU A 98 10.87 2.70 13.23
C GLU A 98 10.47 3.23 11.85
N ALA A 99 11.32 3.10 10.84
CA ALA A 99 11.03 3.46 9.45
C ALA A 99 11.99 2.74 8.50
N VAL A 100 11.51 2.33 7.33
CA VAL A 100 12.34 1.78 6.24
C VAL A 100 11.87 2.34 4.92
N SER A 101 12.71 3.13 4.25
CA SER A 101 12.41 3.59 2.90
C SER A 101 12.55 2.46 1.89
N SER A 102 11.54 2.31 1.05
CA SER A 102 11.56 1.40 -0.11
C SER A 102 12.07 2.09 -1.36
N LEU A 103 11.82 3.39 -1.47
CA LEU A 103 12.34 4.24 -2.53
C LEU A 103 13.09 5.42 -1.92
N ASN A 104 14.32 5.63 -2.38
CA ASN A 104 15.06 6.86 -2.18
C ASN A 104 15.74 7.23 -3.51
N LEU A 105 15.09 8.10 -4.26
CA LEU A 105 15.51 8.48 -5.60
C LEU A 105 16.02 9.92 -5.61
N THR A 106 17.28 10.13 -5.99
CA THR A 106 17.81 11.47 -6.22
C THR A 106 17.56 11.88 -7.69
N VAL A 107 16.83 12.97 -7.87
CA VAL A 107 16.62 13.61 -9.16
C VAL A 107 17.70 14.70 -9.31
N PRO A 108 18.77 14.48 -10.10
CA PRO A 108 19.87 15.44 -10.20
C PRO A 108 19.40 16.78 -10.76
N MET A 109 19.41 17.80 -9.93
CA MET A 109 19.11 19.16 -10.35
C MET A 109 20.26 20.05 -9.94
N ARG A 110 20.92 20.68 -10.90
CA ARG A 110 21.91 21.67 -10.54
C ARG A 110 21.19 22.83 -9.86
N VAL A 111 21.45 23.00 -8.58
CA VAL A 111 20.86 23.99 -7.66
C VAL A 111 20.82 25.41 -8.26
N ASN A 112 21.79 25.78 -9.09
CA ASN A 112 21.88 27.09 -9.74
C ASN A 112 21.05 27.23 -11.03
N CYS A 113 20.21 26.28 -11.40
CA CYS A 113 19.50 26.30 -12.69
C CYS A 113 18.05 26.77 -12.58
N GLY A 114 17.55 27.13 -11.41
CA GLY A 114 16.16 27.57 -11.23
C GLY A 114 15.11 26.49 -11.54
N LYS A 115 15.49 25.22 -11.57
CA LYS A 115 14.62 24.11 -11.97
C LYS A 115 13.55 23.79 -10.95
N VAL A 116 13.80 23.97 -9.65
CA VAL A 116 12.75 23.87 -8.62
C VAL A 116 11.60 24.81 -8.92
N HIS A 117 11.90 25.97 -9.49
CA HIS A 117 10.89 26.96 -9.88
C HIS A 117 10.03 26.54 -11.08
N ARG A 118 10.41 25.51 -11.81
CA ARG A 118 9.71 25.00 -12.98
C ARG A 118 9.22 23.57 -12.83
N SER A 119 9.31 23.01 -11.63
CA SER A 119 8.79 21.69 -11.33
C SER A 119 7.42 21.78 -10.72
N ASN A 120 6.55 20.85 -11.07
CA ASN A 120 5.23 20.71 -10.51
C ASN A 120 5.14 19.39 -9.72
N ILE A 121 4.49 19.43 -8.58
CA ILE A 121 4.14 18.25 -7.78
C ILE A 121 2.66 17.99 -7.92
N PHE A 122 2.31 16.70 -8.15
CA PHE A 122 0.93 16.23 -8.22
C PHE A 122 0.71 15.21 -7.11
N TRP A 123 -0.47 15.27 -6.49
CA TRP A 123 -0.96 14.29 -5.53
C TRP A 123 -2.47 14.13 -5.71
N GLY A 124 -3.02 13.00 -5.28
CA GLY A 124 -4.45 12.74 -5.26
C GLY A 124 -5.01 12.85 -3.86
N ASP A 125 -6.10 13.58 -3.69
CA ASP A 125 -6.92 13.54 -2.49
C ASP A 125 -7.98 12.45 -2.67
N ALA A 126 -8.31 11.72 -1.58
CA ALA A 126 -9.19 10.56 -1.60
C ALA A 126 -10.25 10.62 -0.49
N ALA A 127 -10.79 11.80 -0.23
CA ALA A 127 -11.89 11.95 0.71
C ALA A 127 -13.15 11.23 0.19
N TRP A 128 -13.96 10.72 1.09
CA TRP A 128 -15.19 10.00 0.75
C TRP A 128 -16.09 10.80 -0.20
N ALA A 129 -16.53 10.16 -1.27
CA ALA A 129 -17.30 10.73 -2.39
C ALA A 129 -16.58 11.80 -3.24
N VAL A 130 -15.28 11.99 -3.05
CA VAL A 130 -14.40 12.84 -3.86
C VAL A 130 -13.05 12.16 -4.08
N GLU A 131 -13.05 10.85 -4.21
CA GLU A 131 -11.87 10.04 -4.44
C GLU A 131 -11.21 10.37 -5.77
N ASN A 132 -9.89 10.17 -5.84
CA ASN A 132 -9.09 10.41 -7.04
C ASN A 132 -9.12 11.88 -7.52
N ASP A 133 -9.19 12.84 -6.59
CA ASP A 133 -9.15 14.27 -6.87
C ASP A 133 -7.70 14.74 -6.96
N TRP A 134 -7.14 14.71 -8.16
CA TRP A 134 -5.76 15.07 -8.40
C TRP A 134 -5.52 16.59 -8.35
N ARG A 135 -4.56 16.98 -7.52
CA ARG A 135 -4.08 18.35 -7.35
C ARG A 135 -2.73 18.52 -7.99
N VAL A 136 -2.47 19.74 -8.44
CA VAL A 136 -1.16 20.13 -8.96
C VAL A 136 -0.75 21.48 -8.38
N ARG A 137 0.53 21.59 -8.01
CA ARG A 137 1.10 22.85 -7.52
C ARG A 137 2.54 23.00 -8.02
N PRO A 138 2.96 24.21 -8.38
CA PRO A 138 4.39 24.48 -8.57
C PRO A 138 5.17 24.13 -7.31
N LEU A 139 6.25 23.38 -7.46
CA LEU A 139 7.04 22.91 -6.30
C LEU A 139 7.58 24.07 -5.45
N ARG A 140 7.91 25.20 -6.09
CA ARG A 140 8.32 26.46 -5.43
C ARG A 140 7.26 27.04 -4.47
N ASP A 141 5.99 26.72 -4.70
CA ASP A 141 4.88 27.22 -3.88
C ASP A 141 4.58 26.28 -2.70
N THR A 142 5.37 25.23 -2.57
CA THR A 142 5.43 24.34 -1.41
C THR A 142 6.55 24.78 -0.45
N GLN A 143 6.86 23.95 0.53
CA GLN A 143 8.00 24.20 1.41
C GLN A 143 9.34 23.77 0.79
N VAL A 144 9.34 23.11 -0.35
CA VAL A 144 10.57 22.75 -1.09
C VAL A 144 11.12 24.00 -1.75
N ARG A 145 12.12 24.59 -1.13
CA ARG A 145 12.78 25.82 -1.60
C ARG A 145 14.27 25.54 -1.68
N ASN A 146 14.90 26.10 -2.70
CA ASN A 146 16.36 26.07 -2.80
C ASN A 146 16.97 26.81 -1.60
N ARG A 147 17.33 26.06 -0.55
CA ARG A 147 18.00 26.55 0.64
C ARG A 147 19.45 26.12 0.60
N ASN A 148 20.34 27.07 0.75
CA ASN A 148 21.74 26.74 0.87
C ASN A 148 22.01 26.22 2.29
N GLN A 149 22.01 24.91 2.45
CA GLN A 149 22.26 24.24 3.74
C GLN A 149 23.66 24.55 4.32
N LYS A 150 24.63 24.92 3.47
CA LYS A 150 25.96 25.34 3.93
C LYS A 150 25.93 26.69 4.67
N ILE A 151 24.97 27.55 4.34
CA ILE A 151 24.81 28.86 5.02
C ILE A 151 23.94 28.73 6.26
N ASN A 152 22.97 27.81 6.28
CA ASN A 152 22.01 27.61 7.36
C ASN A 152 21.99 26.17 7.83
N PRO A 153 23.06 25.61 8.39
CA PRO A 153 23.05 24.28 8.97
C PRO A 153 22.06 24.23 10.14
N GLY A 154 21.23 23.20 10.20
CA GLY A 154 20.26 23.02 11.28
C GLY A 154 18.91 23.70 11.06
N GLN A 155 18.65 24.33 9.92
CA GLN A 155 17.30 24.72 9.54
C GLN A 155 16.45 23.47 9.19
N SER A 156 15.14 23.54 9.48
CA SER A 156 14.20 22.48 9.11
C SER A 156 14.31 22.14 7.62
N SER A 157 14.21 20.86 7.33
CA SER A 157 14.27 20.32 5.96
C SER A 157 13.27 21.02 5.04
N SER A 158 13.74 21.34 3.83
CA SER A 158 12.89 21.80 2.74
C SER A 158 12.20 20.58 2.13
N ARG A 159 11.00 20.26 2.60
CA ARG A 159 10.26 19.07 2.14
C ARG A 159 8.77 19.36 1.95
N PHE A 160 8.17 18.63 1.05
CA PHE A 160 6.73 18.46 0.89
C PHE A 160 6.40 16.99 1.06
N ALA A 161 5.57 16.64 2.00
CA ALA A 161 5.23 15.25 2.32
C ALA A 161 3.72 15.05 2.28
N MET A 162 3.31 13.84 1.93
CA MET A 162 1.94 13.33 2.00
C MET A 162 1.95 11.99 2.70
N SER A 163 1.00 11.77 3.59
CA SER A 163 0.83 10.51 4.31
C SER A 163 -0.64 10.12 4.36
N SER A 164 -0.92 8.84 4.53
CA SER A 164 -2.23 8.34 4.94
C SER A 164 -2.06 7.61 6.27
N THR A 165 -2.74 8.09 7.29
CA THR A 165 -2.73 7.49 8.63
C THR A 165 -3.80 6.42 8.78
N SER A 166 -4.65 6.27 7.78
CA SER A 166 -5.69 5.27 7.71
C SER A 166 -5.13 3.86 7.59
N THR A 167 -5.89 2.88 8.05
CA THR A 167 -5.59 1.46 7.85
C THR A 167 -5.91 0.97 6.44
N TRP A 168 -6.39 1.82 5.56
CA TRP A 168 -6.40 1.56 4.10
C TRP A 168 -5.66 2.66 3.35
N SER A 169 -5.04 2.30 2.23
CA SER A 169 -4.05 3.15 1.55
C SER A 169 -4.61 4.45 0.99
N SER A 170 -5.87 4.48 0.58
CA SER A 170 -6.55 5.67 0.01
C SER A 170 -7.55 6.31 0.98
N GLY A 171 -7.32 6.20 2.29
CA GLY A 171 -8.24 6.76 3.30
C GLY A 171 -8.25 8.29 3.37
N GLU A 172 -7.14 8.93 2.98
CA GLU A 172 -6.97 10.38 3.00
C GLU A 172 -6.45 10.90 1.67
N HIS A 173 -5.43 10.22 1.12
CA HIS A 173 -4.75 10.58 -0.12
C HIS A 173 -4.48 9.33 -0.94
N GLU A 174 -4.25 9.48 -2.23
CA GLU A 174 -3.78 8.40 -3.08
C GLU A 174 -2.32 8.03 -2.75
N PRO A 175 -1.96 6.72 -2.66
CA PRO A 175 -0.61 6.27 -2.35
C PRO A 175 0.36 6.50 -3.52
N ALA A 176 0.27 7.65 -4.16
CA ALA A 176 1.01 7.98 -5.37
C ALA A 176 1.29 9.48 -5.47
N GLY A 177 2.34 9.82 -6.22
CA GLY A 177 2.65 11.19 -6.54
C GLY A 177 3.41 11.30 -7.86
N ILE A 178 3.44 12.49 -8.44
CA ILE A 178 4.17 12.76 -9.67
C ILE A 178 4.98 14.05 -9.51
N LEU A 179 6.27 13.97 -9.83
CA LEU A 179 7.14 15.13 -9.98
C LEU A 179 7.38 15.36 -11.48
N GLN A 180 6.83 16.43 -12.01
CA GLN A 180 7.09 16.86 -13.37
C GLN A 180 8.18 17.92 -13.36
N VAL A 181 9.27 17.68 -14.08
CA VAL A 181 10.42 18.55 -14.17
C VAL A 181 10.52 19.13 -15.57
N GLU A 182 10.38 20.45 -15.69
CA GLU A 182 10.61 21.13 -16.97
C GLU A 182 12.11 21.18 -17.31
N GLY A 183 12.42 20.86 -18.55
CA GLY A 183 13.78 20.91 -19.07
C GLY A 183 14.35 22.33 -19.11
N SER A 184 15.67 22.45 -19.14
CA SER A 184 16.31 23.76 -19.34
C SER A 184 16.24 24.19 -20.82
N VAL A 185 16.09 25.51 -21.02
CA VAL A 185 15.88 26.22 -22.30
C VAL A 185 16.91 25.84 -23.42
N ARG A 186 17.94 25.07 -23.12
CA ARG A 186 19.00 24.80 -24.12
C ARG A 186 19.27 23.34 -24.46
N ARG A 187 18.95 22.30 -23.65
CA ARG A 187 19.30 20.89 -23.99
C ARG A 187 18.62 19.77 -23.20
N ALA A 188 17.87 20.01 -22.15
CA ALA A 188 17.19 18.94 -21.41
C ALA A 188 15.71 18.90 -21.82
N ARG A 189 15.23 17.71 -22.14
CA ARG A 189 13.81 17.48 -22.35
C ARG A 189 13.08 17.51 -21.00
N ASP A 190 11.80 17.87 -21.00
CA ASP A 190 10.93 17.67 -19.86
C ASP A 190 10.88 16.19 -19.54
N PHE A 191 10.76 15.86 -18.27
CA PHE A 191 10.54 14.48 -17.82
C PHE A 191 9.67 14.47 -16.57
N SER A 192 9.02 13.37 -16.34
CA SER A 192 8.20 13.16 -15.17
C SER A 192 8.61 11.89 -14.45
N VAL A 193 8.55 11.92 -13.13
CA VAL A 193 8.74 10.78 -12.24
C VAL A 193 7.43 10.55 -11.52
N MET A 194 6.82 9.39 -11.70
CA MET A 194 5.67 8.94 -10.93
C MET A 194 6.09 7.83 -9.98
N TRP A 195 5.62 7.85 -8.76
CA TRP A 195 5.77 6.75 -7.81
C TRP A 195 4.40 6.30 -7.31
N GLN A 196 4.34 5.04 -6.87
CA GLN A 196 3.19 4.44 -6.23
C GLN A 196 3.64 3.47 -5.15
N ILE A 197 3.09 3.60 -3.95
CA ILE A 197 3.32 2.70 -2.84
C ILE A 197 2.32 1.54 -2.95
N GLU A 198 2.84 0.30 -2.96
CA GLU A 198 2.05 -0.92 -3.15
C GLU A 198 1.62 -1.49 -1.79
N HIS A 199 0.81 -0.74 -1.08
CA HIS A 199 0.34 -1.09 0.25
C HIS A 199 -1.17 -0.89 0.37
N ASN A 200 -1.82 -1.68 1.20
CA ASN A 200 -3.22 -1.53 1.54
C ASN A 200 -3.46 -0.82 2.90
N GLY A 201 -2.41 -0.49 3.61
CA GLY A 201 -2.41 0.23 4.88
C GLY A 201 -1.71 1.60 4.80
N PRO A 202 -1.28 2.15 5.95
CA PRO A 202 -0.69 3.49 6.04
C PRO A 202 0.67 3.61 5.34
N TRP A 203 0.98 4.80 4.90
CA TRP A 203 2.19 5.10 4.13
C TRP A 203 2.55 6.58 4.19
N GLU A 204 3.81 6.88 3.82
CA GLU A 204 4.26 8.25 3.58
C GLU A 204 5.14 8.32 2.32
N TRP A 205 5.05 9.42 1.61
CA TRP A 205 6.06 9.83 0.64
C TRP A 205 6.43 11.30 0.83
N GLU A 206 7.64 11.66 0.44
CA GLU A 206 8.10 13.03 0.47
C GLU A 206 8.96 13.40 -0.74
N VAL A 207 8.91 14.68 -1.09
CA VAL A 207 9.85 15.33 -2.00
C VAL A 207 10.59 16.38 -1.21
N GLY A 208 11.90 16.30 -1.20
CA GLY A 208 12.76 17.25 -0.50
C GLY A 208 13.89 17.76 -1.39
N GLU A 209 14.72 18.61 -0.84
CA GLU A 209 15.88 19.17 -1.53
C GLU A 209 17.15 18.87 -0.74
N ASP A 210 18.11 18.26 -1.42
CA ASP A 210 19.46 18.01 -0.94
C ASP A 210 20.52 18.70 -1.81
N ASP A 211 21.78 18.72 -1.38
CA ASP A 211 22.89 19.34 -2.12
C ASP A 211 23.12 18.77 -3.54
N PRO A 212 22.82 17.50 -3.91
CA PRO A 212 22.87 17.08 -5.32
C PRO A 212 21.58 17.40 -6.11
N GLY A 213 20.44 17.65 -5.47
CA GLY A 213 19.18 17.87 -6.20
C GLY A 213 17.93 17.69 -5.38
N LEU A 214 16.85 17.30 -6.03
CA LEU A 214 15.63 16.86 -5.36
C LEU A 214 15.76 15.38 -5.01
N HIS A 215 15.22 14.97 -3.87
CA HIS A 215 15.01 13.58 -3.56
C HIS A 215 13.51 13.27 -3.49
N VAL A 216 13.16 12.05 -3.85
CA VAL A 216 11.85 11.45 -3.64
C VAL A 216 12.05 10.24 -2.75
N THR A 217 11.41 10.22 -1.59
CA THR A 217 11.43 9.09 -0.67
C THR A 217 10.01 8.58 -0.49
N ALA A 218 9.82 7.25 -0.50
CA ALA A 218 8.52 6.64 -0.26
C ALA A 218 8.68 5.35 0.54
N PHE A 219 7.74 5.11 1.45
CA PHE A 219 7.77 4.00 2.40
C PHE A 219 6.36 3.65 2.91
N GLY A 220 6.23 2.48 3.53
CA GLY A 220 5.03 2.05 4.23
C GLY A 220 4.85 2.79 5.56
N PRO A 221 4.23 2.16 6.55
CA PRO A 221 4.06 2.78 7.86
C PRO A 221 5.40 3.05 8.54
N GLU A 222 5.44 4.08 9.36
CA GLU A 222 6.58 4.49 10.17
C GLU A 222 6.11 4.91 11.59
N TYR A 223 7.05 5.17 12.49
CA TYR A 223 6.70 5.41 13.89
C TYR A 223 6.05 6.77 14.14
N LYS A 224 6.55 7.81 13.49
CA LYS A 224 6.19 9.21 13.80
C LYS A 224 4.70 9.49 13.55
N ASP A 225 4.17 9.12 12.38
CA ASP A 225 2.80 9.43 11.96
C ASP A 225 1.85 8.23 12.14
N HIS A 226 2.39 6.98 12.17
CA HIS A 226 1.60 5.76 12.22
C HIS A 226 1.76 4.95 13.51
N GLY A 227 2.70 5.32 14.39
CA GLY A 227 3.01 4.55 15.60
C GLY A 227 3.58 3.15 15.31
N TRP A 228 4.04 2.92 14.08
CA TRP A 228 4.53 1.62 13.64
C TRP A 228 6.00 1.41 14.01
N PHE A 229 6.30 0.25 14.52
CA PHE A 229 7.68 -0.24 14.66
C PHE A 229 7.72 -1.76 14.56
N THR A 230 8.89 -2.30 14.31
CA THR A 230 9.17 -3.74 14.38
C THR A 230 10.55 -3.98 14.99
N ASN A 231 10.75 -5.19 15.54
CA ASN A 231 12.04 -5.61 16.04
C ASN A 231 12.62 -6.70 15.12
N LEU A 232 13.80 -6.46 14.59
CA LEU A 232 14.58 -7.50 13.92
C LEU A 232 15.21 -8.44 14.95
N GLY A 233 15.64 -9.60 14.49
CA GLY A 233 16.45 -10.56 15.27
C GLY A 233 15.75 -11.90 15.47
N GLU A 234 16.54 -12.92 15.84
CA GLU A 234 16.09 -14.30 16.12
C GLU A 234 15.22 -14.91 15.00
N GLY A 235 15.61 -14.69 13.72
CA GLY A 235 14.86 -15.17 12.55
C GLY A 235 13.70 -14.27 12.12
N ASN A 236 13.53 -13.12 12.75
CA ASN A 236 12.57 -12.11 12.33
C ASN A 236 13.23 -11.11 11.36
N ASP A 237 13.27 -11.47 10.09
CA ASP A 237 13.69 -10.59 9.00
C ASP A 237 12.54 -9.65 8.63
N PHE A 238 12.89 -8.49 8.05
CA PHE A 238 11.89 -7.52 7.61
C PHE A 238 12.02 -7.23 6.12
N GLU A 239 10.91 -7.20 5.43
CA GLU A 239 10.81 -6.71 4.04
C GLU A 239 9.86 -5.51 4.01
N SER A 240 10.34 -4.38 3.46
CA SER A 240 9.55 -3.16 3.38
C SER A 240 8.45 -3.27 2.32
N VAL A 241 7.42 -2.45 2.47
CA VAL A 241 6.36 -2.29 1.47
C VAL A 241 6.98 -1.92 0.12
N PRO A 242 6.64 -2.61 -0.98
CA PRO A 242 7.17 -2.27 -2.30
C PRO A 242 6.68 -0.90 -2.79
N VAL A 243 7.53 -0.24 -3.56
CA VAL A 243 7.23 1.00 -4.27
C VAL A 243 7.61 0.84 -5.74
N SER A 244 6.67 1.07 -6.64
CA SER A 244 6.97 1.22 -8.06
C SER A 244 7.20 2.68 -8.41
N PHE A 245 8.19 2.96 -9.26
CA PHE A 245 8.38 4.28 -9.85
C PHE A 245 8.63 4.18 -11.36
N ALA A 246 8.16 5.18 -12.09
CA ALA A 246 8.35 5.29 -13.55
C ALA A 246 9.00 6.63 -13.87
N ILE A 247 9.97 6.62 -14.80
CA ILE A 247 10.60 7.83 -15.32
C ILE A 247 10.30 7.91 -16.81
N ALA A 248 9.60 8.95 -17.23
CA ALA A 248 9.20 9.13 -18.61
C ALA A 248 9.64 10.51 -19.14
N ALA A 249 10.09 10.54 -20.41
CA ALA A 249 10.32 11.80 -21.11
C ALA A 249 8.96 12.44 -21.44
N GLY A 250 8.80 13.72 -21.11
CA GLY A 250 7.58 14.48 -21.35
C GLY A 250 6.85 14.84 -20.05
N ASP A 251 5.54 15.02 -20.16
CA ASP A 251 4.68 15.42 -19.05
C ASP A 251 4.21 14.25 -18.18
N TRP A 252 3.34 14.53 -17.23
CA TRP A 252 2.80 13.55 -16.29
C TRP A 252 2.04 12.39 -16.99
N GLN A 253 1.43 12.62 -18.17
CA GLN A 253 0.63 11.58 -18.86
C GLN A 253 1.51 10.41 -19.30
N GLN A 254 2.75 10.68 -19.75
CA GLN A 254 3.70 9.62 -20.11
C GLN A 254 4.10 8.78 -18.88
N ALA A 255 4.34 9.42 -17.73
CA ALA A 255 4.66 8.69 -16.50
C ALA A 255 3.48 7.82 -16.02
N VAL A 256 2.25 8.32 -16.11
CA VAL A 256 1.02 7.56 -15.81
C VAL A 256 0.86 6.38 -16.76
N ALA A 257 1.15 6.56 -18.06
CA ALA A 257 1.08 5.48 -19.04
C ALA A 257 2.08 4.35 -18.69
N GLU A 258 3.33 4.69 -18.40
CA GLU A 258 4.35 3.71 -17.98
C GLU A 258 3.95 3.00 -16.67
N MET A 259 3.46 3.72 -15.67
CA MET A 259 2.98 3.12 -14.43
C MET A 259 1.78 2.20 -14.64
N THR A 260 0.90 2.52 -15.59
CA THR A 260 -0.23 1.66 -15.96
C THR A 260 0.25 0.34 -16.56
N LEU A 261 1.26 0.38 -17.44
CA LEU A 261 1.87 -0.82 -18.00
C LEU A 261 2.56 -1.65 -16.91
N GLN A 262 3.25 -1.01 -15.98
CA GLN A 262 3.87 -1.66 -14.82
C GLN A 262 2.82 -2.42 -13.97
N ARG A 263 1.71 -1.77 -13.62
CA ARG A 263 0.62 -2.40 -12.87
C ARG A 263 0.05 -3.63 -13.56
N ARG A 264 -0.11 -3.57 -14.88
CA ARG A 264 -0.58 -4.70 -15.69
C ARG A 264 0.43 -5.84 -15.68
N ALA A 265 1.72 -5.53 -15.87
CA ALA A 265 2.79 -6.52 -15.85
C ALA A 265 2.89 -7.23 -14.48
N LEU A 266 2.83 -6.48 -13.37
CA LEU A 266 2.83 -7.03 -12.01
C LEU A 266 1.65 -7.99 -11.77
N ARG A 267 0.44 -7.63 -12.20
CA ARG A 267 -0.74 -8.49 -12.05
C ARG A 267 -0.63 -9.78 -12.85
N ILE A 268 -0.14 -9.69 -14.09
CA ILE A 268 0.08 -10.87 -14.94
C ILE A 268 1.19 -11.76 -14.34
N ALA A 269 2.29 -11.18 -13.88
CA ALA A 269 3.37 -11.92 -13.23
C ALA A 269 2.86 -12.66 -11.99
N LYS A 270 2.04 -11.99 -11.16
CA LYS A 270 1.43 -12.62 -9.97
C LYS A 270 0.45 -13.73 -10.33
N ALA A 271 -0.36 -13.55 -11.39
CA ALA A 271 -1.27 -14.58 -11.87
C ALA A 271 -0.50 -15.82 -12.35
N ARG A 272 0.65 -15.64 -13.01
CA ARG A 272 1.55 -16.74 -13.44
C ARG A 272 2.15 -17.46 -12.25
N GLU A 273 2.71 -16.73 -11.29
CA GLU A 273 3.25 -17.28 -10.05
C GLU A 273 2.22 -18.18 -9.33
N LEU A 274 0.95 -17.76 -9.31
CA LEU A 274 -0.15 -18.49 -8.69
C LEU A 274 -0.76 -19.59 -9.59
N GLY A 275 -0.29 -19.75 -10.84
CA GLY A 275 -0.90 -20.68 -11.81
C GLY A 275 -2.34 -20.36 -12.18
N ARG A 276 -2.74 -19.07 -12.16
CA ARG A 276 -4.13 -18.60 -12.34
C ARG A 276 -4.31 -17.65 -13.52
N VAL A 277 -3.54 -17.78 -14.57
CA VAL A 277 -3.57 -16.86 -15.73
C VAL A 277 -4.95 -16.86 -16.39
N ASP A 278 -5.50 -18.04 -16.68
CA ASP A 278 -6.83 -18.16 -17.34
C ASP A 278 -7.94 -17.53 -16.49
N GLN A 279 -7.90 -17.74 -15.17
CA GLN A 279 -8.84 -17.12 -14.24
C GLN A 279 -8.67 -15.60 -14.22
N PHE A 280 -7.43 -15.11 -14.20
CA PHE A 280 -7.13 -13.70 -14.22
C PHE A 280 -7.66 -13.04 -15.51
N GLU A 281 -7.43 -13.64 -16.67
CA GLU A 281 -7.93 -13.13 -17.95
C GLU A 281 -9.46 -13.10 -18.00
N HIS A 282 -10.13 -14.14 -17.48
CA HIS A 282 -11.59 -14.19 -17.41
C HIS A 282 -12.18 -13.09 -16.52
N THR A 283 -11.51 -12.72 -15.43
CA THR A 283 -11.99 -11.69 -14.50
C THR A 283 -11.68 -10.25 -14.93
N GLN A 284 -10.92 -10.07 -16.02
CA GLN A 284 -10.65 -8.73 -16.54
C GLN A 284 -11.85 -8.17 -17.30
N GLY A 285 -12.33 -7.02 -16.86
CA GLY A 285 -13.42 -6.32 -17.54
C GLY A 285 -14.82 -6.81 -17.18
N LEU A 286 -14.99 -7.59 -16.09
CA LEU A 286 -16.31 -7.93 -15.58
C LEU A 286 -17.11 -6.67 -15.24
N VAL A 287 -18.35 -6.63 -15.67
CA VAL A 287 -19.32 -5.59 -15.33
C VAL A 287 -20.08 -6.03 -14.08
N ILE A 288 -19.86 -5.32 -12.99
CA ILE A 288 -20.46 -5.65 -11.69
C ILE A 288 -21.54 -4.62 -11.38
N TYR A 289 -22.78 -5.07 -11.25
CA TYR A 289 -23.85 -4.27 -10.69
C TYR A 289 -23.81 -4.35 -9.17
N ASN A 290 -23.91 -3.20 -8.48
CA ASN A 290 -24.00 -3.12 -7.04
C ASN A 290 -25.26 -2.36 -6.64
N ASP A 291 -26.01 -2.89 -5.68
CA ASP A 291 -27.35 -2.42 -5.31
C ASP A 291 -27.36 -1.32 -4.23
N TYR A 292 -26.19 -0.85 -3.73
CA TYR A 292 -26.15 0.10 -2.61
C TYR A 292 -26.36 1.54 -3.05
N MET A 293 -25.33 2.13 -3.70
CA MET A 293 -25.34 3.56 -4.04
C MET A 293 -26.39 3.87 -5.10
N ASN A 294 -27.19 4.92 -4.85
CA ASN A 294 -28.27 5.38 -5.72
C ASN A 294 -29.44 4.38 -5.86
N THR A 295 -29.48 3.29 -5.10
CA THR A 295 -30.54 2.28 -5.12
C THR A 295 -31.06 1.96 -3.72
N LEU A 296 -30.54 0.94 -3.02
CA LEU A 296 -31.18 0.40 -1.83
C LEU A 296 -30.62 0.90 -0.49
N PHE A 297 -29.40 1.43 -0.47
CA PHE A 297 -28.73 1.97 0.72
C PHE A 297 -28.77 1.03 1.94
N GLY A 298 -28.53 -0.27 1.74
CA GLY A 298 -28.48 -1.26 2.81
C GLY A 298 -29.84 -1.84 3.23
N ASP A 299 -30.86 -1.72 2.36
CA ASP A 299 -32.15 -2.38 2.55
C ASP A 299 -32.50 -3.34 1.40
N PRO A 300 -31.66 -4.39 1.15
CA PRO A 300 -31.90 -5.41 0.14
C PRO A 300 -33.07 -6.29 0.58
N ARG A 301 -34.16 -6.26 -0.21
CA ARG A 301 -35.35 -7.08 -0.01
C ARG A 301 -35.76 -7.70 -1.32
N ILE A 302 -36.34 -8.90 -1.27
CA ILE A 302 -36.70 -9.67 -2.48
C ILE A 302 -37.51 -8.85 -3.49
N GLU A 303 -38.50 -8.08 -3.00
CA GLU A 303 -39.36 -7.27 -3.86
C GLU A 303 -38.64 -6.08 -4.51
N LYS A 304 -37.51 -5.63 -3.94
CA LYS A 304 -36.68 -4.57 -4.49
C LYS A 304 -35.58 -5.12 -5.41
N GLU A 305 -35.06 -6.29 -5.07
CA GLU A 305 -33.98 -6.94 -5.79
C GLU A 305 -34.41 -7.49 -7.16
N LEU A 306 -35.59 -8.11 -7.24
CA LEU A 306 -36.03 -8.74 -8.48
C LEU A 306 -36.02 -7.78 -9.70
N PRO A 307 -36.59 -6.57 -9.64
CA PRO A 307 -36.52 -5.64 -10.77
C PRO A 307 -35.10 -5.12 -11.04
N LEU A 308 -34.22 -5.05 -10.05
CA LEU A 308 -32.83 -4.67 -10.25
C LEU A 308 -32.03 -5.78 -10.94
N ILE A 309 -32.28 -7.04 -10.62
CA ILE A 309 -31.69 -8.20 -11.29
C ILE A 309 -32.09 -8.21 -12.80
N GLU A 310 -33.35 -8.01 -13.10
CA GLU A 310 -33.81 -7.91 -14.48
C GLU A 310 -33.14 -6.75 -15.24
N GLY A 311 -33.05 -5.58 -14.57
CA GLY A 311 -32.39 -4.39 -15.11
C GLY A 311 -30.89 -4.61 -15.35
N ALA A 312 -30.18 -5.17 -14.39
CA ALA A 312 -28.75 -5.46 -14.51
C ALA A 312 -28.44 -6.46 -15.63
N ALA A 313 -29.23 -7.52 -15.72
CA ALA A 313 -29.11 -8.50 -16.80
C ALA A 313 -29.37 -7.86 -18.19
N SER A 314 -30.34 -6.96 -18.28
CA SER A 314 -30.68 -6.30 -19.55
C SER A 314 -29.57 -5.42 -20.12
N VAL A 315 -28.67 -4.91 -19.27
CA VAL A 315 -27.52 -4.11 -19.69
C VAL A 315 -26.23 -4.93 -19.76
N GLY A 316 -26.31 -6.24 -19.54
CA GLY A 316 -25.17 -7.16 -19.70
C GLY A 316 -24.20 -7.17 -18.51
N ALA A 317 -24.70 -7.01 -17.29
CA ALA A 317 -23.88 -7.23 -16.11
C ALA A 317 -23.46 -8.70 -15.98
N ASP A 318 -22.21 -8.94 -15.58
CA ASP A 318 -21.67 -10.28 -15.34
C ASP A 318 -21.91 -10.74 -13.90
N VAL A 319 -21.94 -9.82 -12.96
CA VAL A 319 -22.13 -10.08 -11.53
C VAL A 319 -23.17 -9.12 -10.96
N PHE A 320 -24.09 -9.67 -10.18
CA PHE A 320 -25.01 -8.91 -9.34
C PHE A 320 -24.53 -8.98 -7.90
N CYS A 321 -24.03 -7.85 -7.35
CA CYS A 321 -23.49 -7.76 -5.99
C CYS A 321 -24.55 -7.20 -5.04
N ILE A 322 -25.01 -8.03 -4.12
CA ILE A 322 -25.86 -7.63 -3.00
C ILE A 322 -24.96 -6.99 -1.96
N ASP A 323 -25.16 -5.71 -1.69
CA ASP A 323 -24.34 -4.90 -0.79
C ASP A 323 -24.77 -5.05 0.69
N ALA A 324 -24.37 -4.16 1.56
CA ALA A 324 -24.64 -4.19 2.99
C ALA A 324 -26.13 -4.40 3.32
N GLY A 325 -26.41 -5.13 4.39
CA GLY A 325 -27.77 -5.39 4.90
C GLY A 325 -28.32 -6.77 4.60
N TRP A 326 -27.71 -7.54 3.69
CA TRP A 326 -28.21 -8.90 3.36
C TRP A 326 -28.16 -9.89 4.55
N TYR A 327 -27.37 -9.59 5.57
CA TYR A 327 -27.15 -10.40 6.79
C TYR A 327 -27.95 -9.90 8.00
N ASP A 328 -28.58 -8.74 7.90
CA ASP A 328 -29.25 -8.09 9.01
C ASP A 328 -30.75 -8.43 9.08
N SER A 329 -31.31 -8.37 10.28
CA SER A 329 -32.75 -8.37 10.45
C SER A 329 -33.32 -7.00 10.02
N THR A 330 -34.53 -6.98 9.48
CA THR A 330 -35.14 -5.80 8.84
C THR A 330 -35.29 -4.56 9.72
N ASP A 331 -35.13 -4.66 11.03
CA ASP A 331 -35.53 -3.62 11.98
C ASP A 331 -34.35 -2.94 12.69
N GLY A 332 -33.10 -3.38 12.46
CA GLY A 332 -31.95 -2.97 13.28
C GLY A 332 -30.94 -2.06 12.59
N GLY A 333 -30.89 -2.05 11.27
CA GLY A 333 -29.79 -1.46 10.50
C GLY A 333 -28.53 -2.33 10.52
N TRP A 334 -27.85 -2.32 9.40
CA TRP A 334 -26.73 -3.23 9.14
C TRP A 334 -25.41 -2.86 9.84
N TRP A 335 -25.28 -1.62 10.32
CA TRP A 335 -23.99 -1.02 10.69
C TRP A 335 -23.27 -1.73 11.84
N ASP A 336 -23.94 -1.96 12.94
CA ASP A 336 -23.36 -2.53 14.17
C ASP A 336 -23.65 -4.03 14.37
N MET A 337 -24.22 -4.67 13.35
CA MET A 337 -24.48 -6.12 13.30
C MET A 337 -23.50 -6.90 12.42
N VAL A 338 -22.55 -6.24 11.79
CA VAL A 338 -21.54 -6.87 10.94
C VAL A 338 -20.74 -7.95 11.68
N GLY A 339 -20.26 -8.96 10.97
CA GLY A 339 -19.32 -9.94 11.48
C GLY A 339 -19.81 -11.38 11.43
N GLU A 340 -21.09 -11.66 11.71
CA GLU A 340 -21.62 -13.04 11.67
C GLU A 340 -21.88 -13.54 10.26
N TRP A 341 -22.26 -12.63 9.38
CA TRP A 341 -22.47 -12.88 7.95
C TRP A 341 -23.45 -14.00 7.65
N GLN A 342 -24.48 -14.15 8.49
CA GLN A 342 -25.58 -15.07 8.25
C GLN A 342 -26.65 -14.38 7.41
N ALA A 343 -27.12 -15.08 6.36
CA ALA A 343 -28.17 -14.53 5.51
C ALA A 343 -29.43 -14.21 6.31
N SER A 344 -30.02 -13.06 6.07
CA SER A 344 -31.26 -12.64 6.70
C SER A 344 -32.40 -13.62 6.42
N THR A 345 -33.15 -13.97 7.47
CA THR A 345 -34.27 -14.91 7.37
C THR A 345 -35.58 -14.25 6.89
N ASN A 346 -35.62 -12.92 6.86
CA ASN A 346 -36.87 -12.18 6.58
C ASN A 346 -36.77 -11.21 5.39
N ARG A 347 -35.59 -11.06 4.77
CA ARG A 347 -35.41 -10.15 3.62
C ARG A 347 -35.71 -10.78 2.27
N PHE A 348 -35.47 -12.09 2.11
CA PHE A 348 -35.45 -12.76 0.81
C PHE A 348 -36.58 -13.77 0.61
N GLY A 349 -37.67 -13.65 1.36
CA GLY A 349 -38.82 -14.54 1.27
C GLY A 349 -38.51 -15.99 1.71
N ASP A 350 -39.43 -16.93 1.40
CA ASP A 350 -39.33 -18.32 1.87
C ASP A 350 -38.12 -19.09 1.32
N ALA A 351 -37.67 -18.74 0.12
CA ALA A 351 -36.49 -19.37 -0.51
C ALA A 351 -35.16 -18.80 -0.01
N GLY A 352 -35.18 -17.70 0.76
CA GLY A 352 -34.05 -17.04 1.35
C GLY A 352 -33.03 -16.52 0.32
N LEU A 353 -31.83 -16.21 0.79
CA LEU A 353 -30.74 -15.75 -0.09
C LEU A 353 -30.38 -16.78 -1.18
N ARG A 354 -30.56 -18.09 -0.91
CA ARG A 354 -30.32 -19.14 -1.91
C ARG A 354 -31.25 -19.00 -3.11
N GLY A 355 -32.54 -18.75 -2.88
CA GLY A 355 -33.51 -18.56 -3.97
C GLY A 355 -33.21 -17.29 -4.78
N LEU A 356 -32.75 -16.23 -4.13
CA LEU A 356 -32.30 -15.01 -4.82
C LEU A 356 -31.03 -15.27 -5.66
N ALA A 357 -30.07 -16.01 -5.12
CA ALA A 357 -28.87 -16.43 -5.85
C ALA A 357 -29.20 -17.29 -7.09
N ASP A 358 -30.19 -18.19 -6.98
CA ASP A 358 -30.67 -19.00 -8.12
C ASP A 358 -31.33 -18.10 -9.19
N THR A 359 -32.07 -17.07 -8.77
CA THR A 359 -32.65 -16.09 -9.70
C THR A 359 -31.57 -15.29 -10.43
N ILE A 360 -30.52 -14.82 -9.73
CA ILE A 360 -29.39 -14.11 -10.33
C ILE A 360 -28.72 -15.01 -11.40
N ARG A 361 -28.45 -16.27 -11.06
CA ARG A 361 -27.86 -17.24 -11.99
C ARG A 361 -28.76 -17.54 -13.19
N ALA A 362 -30.08 -17.63 -12.98
CA ALA A 362 -31.05 -17.83 -14.08
C ALA A 362 -31.04 -16.67 -15.09
N HIS A 363 -30.62 -15.47 -14.66
CA HIS A 363 -30.43 -14.30 -15.54
C HIS A 363 -29.01 -14.22 -16.13
N GLY A 364 -28.17 -15.24 -15.96
CA GLY A 364 -26.83 -15.33 -16.54
C GLY A 364 -25.72 -14.58 -15.76
N MET A 365 -26.02 -14.09 -14.57
CA MET A 365 -25.07 -13.37 -13.73
C MET A 365 -24.54 -14.25 -12.58
N GLY A 366 -23.35 -13.91 -12.07
CA GLY A 366 -22.81 -14.47 -10.82
C GLY A 366 -23.33 -13.70 -9.60
N LEU A 367 -23.41 -14.39 -8.44
CA LEU A 367 -23.70 -13.75 -7.16
C LEU A 367 -22.45 -13.07 -6.60
N GLY A 368 -22.53 -11.76 -6.32
CA GLY A 368 -21.59 -11.02 -5.49
C GLY A 368 -22.18 -10.73 -4.11
N LEU A 369 -21.33 -10.67 -3.09
CA LEU A 369 -21.72 -10.31 -1.73
C LEU A 369 -20.77 -9.26 -1.15
N TRP A 370 -21.32 -8.29 -0.46
CA TRP A 370 -20.57 -7.32 0.31
C TRP A 370 -20.17 -7.91 1.67
N LEU A 371 -18.94 -7.67 2.08
CA LEU A 371 -18.41 -7.97 3.40
C LEU A 371 -17.56 -6.80 3.90
N GLU A 372 -17.47 -6.65 5.20
CA GLU A 372 -16.47 -5.84 5.89
C GLU A 372 -15.71 -6.75 6.87
N PRO A 373 -14.75 -7.53 6.35
CA PRO A 373 -14.18 -8.68 7.06
C PRO A 373 -13.27 -8.28 8.23
N GLU A 374 -12.81 -7.03 8.31
CA GLU A 374 -11.91 -6.54 9.35
C GLU A 374 -12.63 -6.12 10.64
N VAL A 375 -13.96 -6.17 10.69
CA VAL A 375 -14.71 -5.68 11.85
C VAL A 375 -15.77 -6.65 12.33
N ILE A 376 -16.06 -6.53 13.64
CA ILE A 376 -17.19 -7.17 14.31
C ILE A 376 -18.04 -6.07 14.95
N GLY A 377 -19.30 -6.00 14.57
CA GLY A 377 -20.26 -5.07 15.17
C GLY A 377 -20.43 -5.29 16.67
N ALA A 378 -20.52 -4.22 17.44
CA ALA A 378 -20.64 -4.31 18.88
C ALA A 378 -21.92 -5.02 19.34
N LYS A 379 -22.96 -5.08 18.50
CA LYS A 379 -24.21 -5.83 18.75
C LYS A 379 -24.20 -7.24 18.17
N SER A 380 -23.19 -7.60 17.38
CA SER A 380 -23.05 -8.96 16.87
C SER A 380 -22.77 -9.94 18.03
N PRO A 381 -23.39 -11.13 18.04
CA PRO A 381 -23.07 -12.16 19.03
C PRO A 381 -21.57 -12.51 19.06
N LEU A 382 -20.89 -12.43 17.95
CA LEU A 382 -19.45 -12.69 17.83
C LEU A 382 -18.58 -11.75 18.66
N ALA A 383 -19.05 -10.53 18.95
CA ALA A 383 -18.34 -9.64 19.84
C ALA A 383 -18.09 -10.23 21.24
N SER A 384 -18.96 -11.13 21.70
CA SER A 384 -18.81 -11.84 22.98
C SER A 384 -18.26 -13.26 22.84
N MET A 385 -18.28 -13.84 21.63
CA MET A 385 -17.85 -15.21 21.38
C MET A 385 -16.35 -15.32 21.04
N LEU A 386 -15.82 -14.33 20.33
CA LEU A 386 -14.42 -14.29 20.00
C LEU A 386 -13.58 -13.83 21.20
N PRO A 387 -12.36 -14.39 21.40
CA PRO A 387 -11.49 -13.98 22.50
C PRO A 387 -10.93 -12.56 22.26
N ASP A 388 -10.51 -11.91 23.34
CA ASP A 388 -9.95 -10.56 23.27
C ASP A 388 -8.72 -10.49 22.36
N SER A 389 -7.93 -11.59 22.30
CA SER A 389 -6.76 -11.71 21.41
C SER A 389 -7.10 -11.64 19.91
N ALA A 390 -8.36 -11.81 19.54
CA ALA A 390 -8.81 -11.66 18.15
C ALA A 390 -9.05 -10.20 17.74
N PHE A 391 -8.95 -9.27 18.67
CA PHE A 391 -9.28 -7.86 18.42
C PHE A 391 -8.09 -6.93 18.66
N PHE A 392 -8.05 -5.81 17.95
CA PHE A 392 -7.18 -4.71 18.29
C PHE A 392 -7.44 -4.24 19.72
N GLN A 393 -6.38 -4.04 20.51
CA GLN A 393 -6.45 -3.54 21.87
C GLN A 393 -5.50 -2.38 22.07
N ARG A 394 -5.92 -1.43 22.89
CA ARG A 394 -5.08 -0.37 23.43
C ARG A 394 -5.29 -0.27 24.93
N HIS A 395 -4.17 -0.32 25.68
CA HIS A 395 -4.20 -0.31 27.14
C HIS A 395 -5.11 -1.40 27.75
N GLY A 396 -5.13 -2.59 27.12
CA GLY A 396 -5.95 -3.72 27.56
C GLY A 396 -7.44 -3.59 27.25
N VAL A 397 -7.85 -2.65 26.41
CA VAL A 397 -9.25 -2.44 26.00
C VAL A 397 -9.37 -2.60 24.49
N ARG A 398 -10.39 -3.32 24.03
CA ARG A 398 -10.67 -3.47 22.59
C ARG A 398 -10.85 -2.12 21.92
N VAL A 399 -10.21 -1.92 20.79
CA VAL A 399 -10.43 -0.73 19.96
C VAL A 399 -11.81 -0.80 19.34
N CYS A 400 -12.63 0.22 19.61
CA CYS A 400 -13.97 0.35 19.07
C CYS A 400 -14.09 1.67 18.33
N ASP A 401 -14.46 1.62 17.06
CA ASP A 401 -14.79 2.79 16.28
C ASP A 401 -16.24 2.68 15.79
N SER A 402 -17.02 3.69 16.08
CA SER A 402 -18.41 3.84 15.60
C SER A 402 -19.29 2.60 15.83
N GLY A 403 -19.09 1.89 16.95
CA GLY A 403 -19.85 0.68 17.32
C GLY A 403 -19.32 -0.59 16.66
N ARG A 404 -18.06 -0.62 16.22
CA ARG A 404 -17.39 -1.76 15.60
C ARG A 404 -16.05 -2.02 16.26
N TYR A 405 -15.76 -3.28 16.55
CA TYR A 405 -14.45 -3.76 17.00
C TYR A 405 -13.64 -4.22 15.82
N LEU A 406 -12.35 -3.87 15.78
CA LEU A 406 -11.44 -4.26 14.72
C LEU A 406 -10.79 -5.61 15.04
N LEU A 407 -10.76 -6.51 14.05
CA LEU A 407 -10.08 -7.78 14.14
C LEU A 407 -8.58 -7.63 13.94
N ASP A 408 -7.82 -8.35 14.73
CA ASP A 408 -6.37 -8.49 14.58
C ASP A 408 -6.02 -9.75 13.78
N PHE A 409 -5.69 -9.60 12.50
CA PHE A 409 -5.33 -10.75 11.66
C PHE A 409 -3.99 -11.40 11.97
N ARG A 410 -3.27 -10.94 12.99
CA ARG A 410 -2.18 -11.73 13.58
C ARG A 410 -2.73 -12.89 14.42
N SER A 411 -3.95 -12.73 14.97
CA SER A 411 -4.66 -13.79 15.68
C SER A 411 -5.13 -14.89 14.72
N PRO A 412 -4.87 -16.17 15.06
CA PRO A 412 -5.41 -17.30 14.30
C PRO A 412 -6.94 -17.33 14.28
N GLU A 413 -7.59 -16.95 15.38
CA GLU A 413 -9.04 -16.96 15.54
C GLU A 413 -9.71 -15.96 14.59
N ALA A 414 -9.13 -14.77 14.44
CA ALA A 414 -9.62 -13.77 13.49
C ALA A 414 -9.52 -14.28 12.04
N ARG A 415 -8.35 -14.84 11.66
CA ARG A 415 -8.16 -15.42 10.33
C ARG A 415 -9.11 -16.59 10.05
N GLU A 416 -9.26 -17.50 11.01
CA GLU A 416 -10.13 -18.65 10.87
C GLU A 416 -11.60 -18.24 10.73
N HIS A 417 -12.04 -17.24 11.46
CA HIS A 417 -13.41 -16.70 11.33
C HIS A 417 -13.68 -16.21 9.91
N VAL A 418 -12.81 -15.35 9.35
CA VAL A 418 -13.00 -14.80 8.01
C VAL A 418 -12.90 -15.89 6.93
N THR A 419 -11.92 -16.79 7.05
CA THR A 419 -11.76 -17.90 6.09
C THR A 419 -13.02 -18.78 6.06
N ARG A 420 -13.50 -19.24 7.22
CA ARG A 420 -14.74 -20.04 7.30
C ARG A 420 -15.97 -19.29 6.77
N THR A 421 -16.02 -17.97 6.99
CA THR A 421 -17.11 -17.16 6.46
C THR A 421 -17.10 -17.15 4.94
N VAL A 422 -15.96 -16.85 4.32
CA VAL A 422 -15.84 -16.79 2.86
C VAL A 422 -16.13 -18.17 2.24
N ASP A 423 -15.53 -19.25 2.77
CA ASP A 423 -15.75 -20.61 2.29
C ASP A 423 -17.24 -20.99 2.36
N ARG A 424 -17.89 -20.73 3.49
CA ARG A 424 -19.32 -20.99 3.68
C ARG A 424 -20.19 -20.22 2.66
N LEU A 425 -19.90 -18.96 2.41
CA LEU A 425 -20.67 -18.15 1.45
C LEU A 425 -20.49 -18.64 0.01
N ILE A 426 -19.33 -19.18 -0.33
CA ILE A 426 -19.08 -19.85 -1.61
C ILE A 426 -19.86 -21.16 -1.66
N ASP A 427 -19.74 -22.01 -0.64
CA ASP A 427 -20.35 -23.35 -0.64
C ASP A 427 -21.87 -23.29 -0.53
N ASP A 428 -22.42 -22.42 0.32
CA ASP A 428 -23.86 -22.34 0.55
C ASP A 428 -24.62 -21.61 -0.55
N PHE A 429 -24.04 -20.55 -1.11
CA PHE A 429 -24.74 -19.65 -2.03
C PHE A 429 -24.10 -19.57 -3.41
N GLY A 430 -22.92 -20.14 -3.63
CA GLY A 430 -22.18 -20.08 -4.89
C GLY A 430 -21.72 -18.64 -5.20
N ALA A 431 -21.28 -17.90 -4.19
CA ALA A 431 -20.73 -16.56 -4.39
C ALA A 431 -19.46 -16.63 -5.26
N VAL A 432 -19.35 -15.77 -6.26
CA VAL A 432 -18.22 -15.70 -7.19
C VAL A 432 -17.45 -14.38 -7.09
N PHE A 433 -17.99 -13.43 -6.35
CA PHE A 433 -17.40 -12.11 -6.15
C PHE A 433 -17.68 -11.62 -4.73
N PHE A 434 -16.67 -10.99 -4.13
CA PHE A 434 -16.80 -10.31 -2.85
C PHE A 434 -16.37 -8.86 -2.99
N LYS A 435 -17.23 -7.93 -2.57
CA LYS A 435 -16.85 -6.55 -2.31
C LYS A 435 -16.41 -6.44 -0.87
N PHE A 436 -15.11 -6.45 -0.63
CA PHE A 436 -14.56 -6.14 0.70
C PHE A 436 -14.50 -4.63 0.88
N ASP A 437 -15.28 -4.15 1.82
CA ASP A 437 -15.38 -2.74 2.15
C ASP A 437 -14.63 -2.43 3.46
N TYR A 438 -14.40 -1.16 3.73
CA TYR A 438 -13.71 -0.71 4.93
C TYR A 438 -14.23 0.67 5.33
N ASN A 439 -14.89 0.78 6.49
CA ASN A 439 -15.58 2.01 6.92
C ASN A 439 -15.16 2.48 8.32
N THR A 440 -14.03 2.02 8.84
CA THR A 440 -13.57 2.33 10.20
C THR A 440 -12.12 2.80 10.18
N ILE A 441 -11.78 3.73 11.07
CA ILE A 441 -10.43 4.27 11.24
C ILE A 441 -9.98 4.01 12.67
N PRO A 442 -9.14 2.99 12.93
CA PRO A 442 -8.73 2.63 14.29
C PRO A 442 -7.69 3.57 14.90
N GLY A 443 -7.22 4.57 14.18
CA GLY A 443 -6.09 5.40 14.58
C GLY A 443 -4.78 4.61 14.54
N VAL A 444 -3.98 4.71 15.60
CA VAL A 444 -2.67 4.04 15.68
C VAL A 444 -2.72 2.51 15.84
N GLY A 445 -3.86 1.88 15.62
CA GLY A 445 -4.00 0.42 15.64
C GLY A 445 -3.98 -0.18 17.04
N THR A 446 -3.22 -1.23 17.24
CA THR A 446 -3.14 -2.01 18.49
C THR A 446 -1.76 -1.90 19.14
N ASP A 447 -1.71 -2.01 20.46
CA ASP A 447 -0.47 -2.03 21.27
C ASP A 447 -0.03 -3.45 21.69
N LEU A 448 -0.62 -4.49 21.11
CA LEU A 448 -0.29 -5.90 21.34
C LEU A 448 0.82 -6.41 20.41
#